data_cf6d842501331ec691e5d3a382eeab1a
#
_entry.id   cf6d842501331ec691e5d3a382eeab1a
#
_cell.length_a   1.000
_cell.length_b   1.000
_cell.length_c   1.000
_cell.angle_alpha   90.00
_cell.angle_beta   90.00
_cell.angle_gamma   90.00
#
_symmetry.space_group_name_H-M   'P 1'
#
loop_
_entity.id
_entity.type
_entity.pdbx_description
1 polymer ?
#
loop_
_entity_poly.entity_id
_entity_poly.type
_entity_poly.pdbx_seq_one_letter_code
_entity_poly.pdbx_strand_id
1 'polypeptide(L)'
;LTRLSLARAEGFDKVEITGPRLDMDNDFKTWVGIIHSFARHNVIGDKVELPFVEFAKLCGIPSSQSSRRLRERISPSLKRIAGTVISFSRTDEKHTREYITHLVQSAYYDTERDIVQLQADPRLFELYQFDRKVLLQLKAINA
;
A
#
# COMPACT_ATOMS: atom_id res chain seq x y z
N LEU A 1 0.66 -13.07 -10.26
CA LEU A 1 0.54 -12.72 -8.84
C LEU A 1 0.49 -13.92 -7.92
N THR A 2 0.17 -15.10 -8.44
CA THR A 2 0.27 -16.33 -7.66
C THR A 2 1.71 -16.64 -7.23
N ARG A 3 2.68 -15.85 -7.68
CA ARG A 3 4.09 -15.99 -7.32
C ARG A 3 4.50 -15.27 -6.04
N LEU A 4 3.58 -14.51 -5.43
CA LEU A 4 3.87 -13.90 -4.13
C LEU A 4 4.14 -14.98 -3.09
N SER A 5 5.14 -14.75 -2.24
CA SER A 5 5.53 -15.72 -1.22
C SER A 5 4.37 -16.07 -0.28
N LEU A 6 3.54 -15.08 0.05
CA LEU A 6 2.35 -15.30 0.87
C LEU A 6 1.42 -16.32 0.22
N ALA A 7 1.11 -16.14 -1.08
CA ALA A 7 0.23 -17.04 -1.80
C ALA A 7 0.79 -18.47 -1.81
N ARG A 8 2.10 -18.60 -2.08
CA ARG A 8 2.74 -19.92 -2.11
C ARG A 8 2.80 -20.57 -0.75
N ALA A 9 3.17 -19.81 0.28
CA ALA A 9 3.34 -20.35 1.64
C ALA A 9 2.03 -20.84 2.23
N GLU A 10 0.92 -20.18 1.93
CA GLU A 10 -0.40 -20.55 2.45
C GLU A 10 -1.23 -21.39 1.46
N GLY A 11 -0.67 -21.71 0.30
CA GLY A 11 -1.34 -22.57 -0.68
C GLY A 11 -2.44 -21.90 -1.48
N PHE A 12 -2.44 -20.58 -1.56
CA PHE A 12 -3.35 -19.84 -2.42
C PHE A 12 -2.87 -19.89 -3.87
N ASP A 13 -3.78 -20.07 -4.81
CA ASP A 13 -3.46 -20.14 -6.23
C ASP A 13 -4.10 -19.02 -7.05
N LYS A 14 -4.92 -18.17 -6.43
CA LYS A 14 -5.57 -17.06 -7.10
C LYS A 14 -5.42 -15.78 -6.29
N VAL A 15 -5.10 -14.68 -6.98
CA VAL A 15 -5.02 -13.34 -6.37
C VAL A 15 -5.90 -12.41 -7.18
N GLU A 16 -6.78 -11.68 -6.50
CA GLU A 16 -7.64 -10.68 -7.14
C GLU A 16 -7.45 -9.34 -6.45
N ILE A 17 -7.49 -8.27 -7.25
CA ILE A 17 -7.43 -6.90 -6.76
C ILE A 17 -8.68 -6.19 -7.24
N THR A 18 -9.44 -5.63 -6.29
CA THR A 18 -10.65 -4.87 -6.59
C THR A 18 -10.63 -3.55 -5.85
N GLY A 19 -11.39 -2.59 -6.33
CA GLY A 19 -11.48 -1.29 -5.70
C GLY A 19 -11.50 -0.16 -6.71
N PRO A 20 -11.26 1.07 -6.27
CA PRO A 20 -11.21 2.20 -7.18
C PRO A 20 -10.07 2.07 -8.17
N ARG A 21 -10.26 2.63 -9.35
CA ARG A 21 -9.22 2.65 -10.37
C ARG A 21 -8.05 3.49 -9.88
N LEU A 22 -6.86 2.90 -9.86
CA LEU A 22 -5.65 3.59 -9.44
C LEU A 22 -5.11 4.47 -10.57
N ASP A 23 -4.68 5.68 -10.20
CA ASP A 23 -3.93 6.56 -11.07
C ASP A 23 -2.47 6.12 -11.00
N MET A 24 -1.96 5.55 -12.10
CA MET A 24 -0.62 4.97 -12.11
C MET A 24 0.49 6.00 -11.90
N ASP A 25 0.26 7.27 -12.18
CA ASP A 25 1.26 8.30 -11.91
C ASP A 25 1.28 8.69 -10.43
N ASN A 26 0.14 9.16 -9.91
CA ASN A 26 0.07 9.65 -8.53
C ASN A 26 0.03 8.54 -7.49
N ASP A 27 -0.79 7.51 -7.73
CA ASP A 27 -0.97 6.45 -6.74
C ASP A 27 0.26 5.56 -6.64
N PHE A 28 0.96 5.38 -7.76
CA PHE A 28 2.20 4.62 -7.75
C PHE A 28 3.27 5.33 -6.92
N LYS A 29 3.37 6.65 -7.04
CA LYS A 29 4.29 7.46 -6.22
C LYS A 29 3.95 7.36 -4.74
N THR A 30 2.67 7.45 -4.42
CA THR A 30 2.20 7.33 -3.03
C THR A 30 2.49 5.92 -2.50
N TRP A 31 2.27 4.89 -3.31
CA TRP A 31 2.59 3.52 -2.93
C TRP A 31 4.08 3.33 -2.65
N VAL A 32 4.94 3.91 -3.49
CA VAL A 32 6.39 3.90 -3.25
C VAL A 32 6.72 4.58 -1.93
N GLY A 33 6.07 5.71 -1.64
CA GLY A 33 6.23 6.41 -0.36
C GLY A 33 5.83 5.55 0.83
N ILE A 34 4.74 4.80 0.73
CA ILE A 34 4.29 3.87 1.76
C ILE A 34 5.35 2.78 1.97
N ILE A 35 5.82 2.16 0.90
CA ILE A 35 6.85 1.12 0.97
C ILE A 35 8.10 1.64 1.67
N HIS A 36 8.59 2.82 1.27
CA HIS A 36 9.77 3.42 1.88
C HIS A 36 9.54 3.75 3.35
N SER A 37 8.33 4.18 3.71
CA SER A 37 8.01 4.46 5.11
C SER A 37 8.19 3.21 5.97
N PHE A 38 7.66 2.07 5.53
CA PHE A 38 7.82 0.81 6.27
C PHE A 38 9.26 0.28 6.25
N ALA A 39 10.01 0.57 5.18
CA ALA A 39 11.39 0.09 5.06
C ALA A 39 12.38 0.91 5.89
N ARG A 40 12.14 2.21 6.06
CA ARG A 40 13.12 3.14 6.63
C ARG A 40 12.81 3.62 8.04
N HIS A 41 11.57 3.45 8.49
CA HIS A 41 11.16 3.90 9.81
C HIS A 41 10.87 2.72 10.71
N ASN A 42 10.87 2.98 12.02
CA ASN A 42 10.64 1.94 13.01
C ASN A 42 9.18 1.49 12.95
N VAL A 43 8.95 0.25 12.56
CA VAL A 43 7.62 -0.35 12.52
C VAL A 43 7.33 -0.97 13.89
N ILE A 44 6.27 -0.49 14.54
CA ILE A 44 5.83 -1.01 15.83
C ILE A 44 4.56 -1.81 15.60
N GLY A 45 4.67 -3.15 15.71
CA GLY A 45 3.58 -4.05 15.35
C GLY A 45 3.31 -3.98 13.84
N ASP A 46 2.16 -3.43 13.47
CA ASP A 46 1.75 -3.27 12.08
C ASP A 46 1.66 -1.81 11.64
N LYS A 47 2.24 -0.89 12.42
CA LYS A 47 2.14 0.54 12.20
C LYS A 47 3.49 1.21 12.05
N VAL A 48 3.51 2.26 11.26
CA VAL A 48 4.65 3.17 11.13
C VAL A 48 4.16 4.60 11.25
N GLU A 49 4.96 5.44 11.90
CA GLU A 49 4.67 6.85 12.05
C GLU A 49 5.89 7.66 11.66
N LEU A 50 5.67 8.72 10.90
CA LEU A 50 6.74 9.61 10.44
C LEU A 50 6.17 11.01 10.20
N PRO A 51 7.05 12.05 10.09
CA PRO A 51 6.59 13.36 9.73
C PRO A 51 5.90 13.38 8.36
N PHE A 52 4.80 14.12 8.26
CA PHE A 52 4.03 14.21 7.01
C PHE A 52 4.89 14.75 5.86
N VAL A 53 5.72 15.75 6.14
CA VAL A 53 6.61 16.33 5.12
C VAL A 53 7.62 15.30 4.62
N GLU A 54 8.12 14.45 5.51
CA GLU A 54 9.02 13.37 5.12
C GLU A 54 8.31 12.32 4.27
N PHE A 55 7.10 11.96 4.64
CA PHE A 55 6.28 11.04 3.82
C PHE A 55 6.08 11.60 2.41
N ALA A 56 5.75 12.88 2.31
CA ALA A 56 5.59 13.54 1.01
C ALA A 56 6.86 13.46 0.16
N LYS A 57 8.02 13.64 0.79
CA LYS A 57 9.31 13.48 0.08
C LYS A 57 9.50 12.05 -0.40
N LEU A 58 9.16 11.07 0.41
CA LEU A 58 9.25 9.66 0.02
C LEU A 58 8.32 9.33 -1.15
N CYS A 59 7.21 10.07 -1.28
CA CYS A 59 6.32 9.97 -2.43
C CYS A 59 6.84 10.71 -3.66
N GLY A 60 8.01 11.34 -3.58
CA GLY A 60 8.60 12.08 -4.69
C GLY A 60 7.98 13.45 -4.92
N ILE A 61 7.32 14.03 -3.93
CA ILE A 61 6.70 15.35 -4.03
C ILE A 61 7.70 16.41 -3.60
N PRO A 62 7.90 17.49 -4.40
CA PRO A 62 8.85 18.53 -4.05
C PRO A 62 8.56 19.19 -2.71
N SER A 63 9.60 19.42 -1.91
CA SER A 63 9.48 20.01 -0.57
C SER A 63 9.06 21.48 -0.58
N SER A 64 9.09 22.13 -1.73
CA SER A 64 8.67 23.52 -1.89
C SER A 64 7.15 23.71 -1.90
N GLN A 65 6.39 22.63 -1.98
CA GLN A 65 4.93 22.75 -1.98
C GLN A 65 4.40 23.00 -0.57
N SER A 66 3.33 23.81 -0.49
CA SER A 66 2.67 24.06 0.79
C SER A 66 2.00 22.79 1.32
N SER A 67 1.76 22.74 2.64
CA SER A 67 1.04 21.63 3.28
C SER A 67 -0.34 21.40 2.66
N ARG A 68 -1.01 22.48 2.26
CA ARG A 68 -2.30 22.39 1.59
C ARG A 68 -2.20 21.62 0.28
N ARG A 69 -1.21 21.95 -0.57
CA ARG A 69 -1.01 21.26 -1.85
C ARG A 69 -0.60 19.81 -1.66
N LEU A 70 0.26 19.55 -0.69
CA LEU A 70 0.64 18.18 -0.35
C LEU A 70 -0.58 17.35 0.03
N ARG A 71 -1.45 17.91 0.88
CA ARG A 71 -2.68 17.25 1.29
C ARG A 71 -3.59 16.98 0.10
N GLU A 72 -3.78 17.98 -0.78
CA GLU A 72 -4.64 17.84 -1.96
C GLU A 72 -4.16 16.75 -2.91
N ARG A 73 -2.86 16.48 -2.96
CA ARG A 73 -2.29 15.43 -3.80
C ARG A 73 -2.30 14.07 -3.13
N ILE A 74 -2.00 14.03 -1.85
CA ILE A 74 -1.80 12.77 -1.11
C ILE A 74 -3.13 12.17 -0.65
N SER A 75 -4.07 12.98 -0.17
CA SER A 75 -5.30 12.47 0.40
C SER A 75 -6.11 11.61 -0.59
N PRO A 76 -6.40 12.07 -1.82
CA PRO A 76 -7.14 11.22 -2.76
C PRO A 76 -6.41 9.93 -3.09
N SER A 77 -5.09 9.98 -3.18
CA SER A 77 -4.26 8.81 -3.48
C SER A 77 -4.30 7.80 -2.34
N LEU A 78 -4.17 8.26 -1.09
CA LEU A 78 -4.30 7.38 0.07
C LEU A 78 -5.68 6.72 0.14
N LYS A 79 -6.73 7.47 -0.19
CA LYS A 79 -8.09 6.94 -0.22
C LYS A 79 -8.24 5.82 -1.25
N ARG A 80 -7.68 6.00 -2.44
CA ARG A 80 -7.73 4.96 -3.47
C ARG A 80 -6.93 3.73 -3.06
N ILE A 81 -5.75 3.91 -2.51
CA ILE A 81 -4.90 2.79 -2.07
C ILE A 81 -5.55 2.06 -0.89
N ALA A 82 -6.04 2.79 0.10
CA ALA A 82 -6.73 2.18 1.25
C ALA A 82 -8.06 1.54 0.85
N GLY A 83 -8.68 2.01 -0.23
CA GLY A 83 -9.89 1.41 -0.79
C GLY A 83 -9.64 0.20 -1.69
N THR A 84 -8.39 -0.13 -1.94
CA THR A 84 -8.03 -1.28 -2.78
C THR A 84 -8.02 -2.54 -1.95
N VAL A 85 -8.87 -3.50 -2.35
CA VAL A 85 -8.99 -4.81 -1.69
C VAL A 85 -8.15 -5.81 -2.46
N ILE A 86 -7.39 -6.60 -1.75
CA ILE A 86 -6.65 -7.71 -2.32
C ILE A 86 -7.14 -9.00 -1.67
N SER A 87 -7.45 -10.01 -2.47
CA SER A 87 -7.89 -11.29 -1.96
C SER A 87 -7.03 -12.43 -2.51
N PHE A 88 -6.76 -13.38 -1.65
CA PHE A 88 -6.01 -14.59 -1.95
C PHE A 88 -6.95 -15.75 -1.75
N SER A 89 -7.10 -16.62 -2.73
CA SER A 89 -8.06 -17.73 -2.61
C SER A 89 -7.51 -19.02 -3.19
N ARG A 90 -8.13 -20.10 -2.73
CA ARG A 90 -7.97 -21.43 -3.30
C ARG A 90 -9.29 -22.18 -3.18
N THR A 91 -9.77 -22.70 -4.28
CA THR A 91 -10.98 -23.51 -4.33
C THR A 91 -10.60 -24.90 -4.83
N ASP A 92 -10.93 -25.92 -4.07
CA ASP A 92 -10.91 -27.31 -4.51
C ASP A 92 -12.33 -27.87 -4.54
N GLU A 93 -12.49 -29.17 -4.77
CA GLU A 93 -13.83 -29.76 -5.00
C GLU A 93 -14.85 -29.51 -3.87
N LYS A 94 -14.39 -29.34 -2.62
CA LYS A 94 -15.28 -29.28 -1.46
C LYS A 94 -15.09 -28.03 -0.61
N HIS A 95 -13.96 -27.32 -0.78
CA HIS A 95 -13.60 -26.25 0.13
C HIS A 95 -13.10 -25.04 -0.62
N THR A 96 -13.48 -23.87 -0.12
CA THR A 96 -12.90 -22.60 -0.54
C THR A 96 -12.29 -21.93 0.67
N ARG A 97 -11.03 -21.52 0.54
CA ARG A 97 -10.37 -20.66 1.50
C ARG A 97 -10.09 -19.32 0.82
N GLU A 98 -10.41 -18.25 1.51
CA GLU A 98 -10.19 -16.92 0.97
C GLU A 98 -9.72 -15.99 2.09
N TYR A 99 -8.66 -15.24 1.83
CA TYR A 99 -8.19 -14.20 2.71
C TYR A 99 -8.35 -12.85 2.01
N ILE A 100 -9.15 -11.98 2.59
CA ILE A 100 -9.51 -10.68 2.02
C ILE A 100 -8.95 -9.59 2.92
N THR A 101 -8.19 -8.67 2.34
CA THR A 101 -7.61 -7.56 3.10
C THR A 101 -7.48 -6.34 2.21
N HIS A 102 -7.09 -5.22 2.80
CA HIS A 102 -6.81 -3.98 2.08
C HIS A 102 -5.33 -3.82 1.82
N LEU A 103 -5.00 -3.16 0.74
CA LEU A 103 -3.61 -2.87 0.39
C LEU A 103 -2.92 -2.04 1.48
N VAL A 104 -3.67 -1.12 2.09
CA VAL A 104 -3.29 -0.41 3.32
C VAL A 104 -4.49 -0.49 4.24
N GLN A 105 -4.27 -0.93 5.48
CA GLN A 105 -5.34 -1.10 6.47
C GLN A 105 -5.94 0.24 6.88
N SER A 106 -5.08 1.20 7.17
CA SER A 106 -5.51 2.55 7.52
C SER A 106 -4.39 3.54 7.29
N ALA A 107 -4.78 4.79 7.06
CA ALA A 107 -3.86 5.90 6.95
C ALA A 107 -4.45 7.09 7.69
N TYR A 108 -3.64 7.73 8.51
CA TYR A 108 -4.01 8.93 9.24
C TYR A 108 -2.92 9.97 9.05
N TYR A 109 -3.30 11.19 8.81
CA TYR A 109 -2.35 12.29 8.78
C TYR A 109 -2.94 13.55 9.38
N ASP A 110 -2.04 14.39 9.92
CA ASP A 110 -2.38 15.68 10.48
C ASP A 110 -1.27 16.65 10.09
N THR A 111 -1.59 17.60 9.22
CA THR A 111 -0.60 18.56 8.71
C THR A 111 -0.21 19.61 9.74
N GLU A 112 -1.06 19.89 10.73
CA GLU A 112 -0.73 20.81 11.82
C GLU A 112 0.31 20.18 12.75
N ARG A 113 0.14 18.92 13.08
CA ARG A 113 1.08 18.16 13.93
C ARG A 113 2.25 17.58 13.15
N ASP A 114 2.22 17.69 11.84
CA ASP A 114 3.23 17.14 10.93
C ASP A 114 3.43 15.64 11.16
N ILE A 115 2.35 14.87 11.09
CA ILE A 115 2.39 13.45 11.34
C ILE A 115 1.60 12.69 10.27
N VAL A 116 2.14 11.53 9.87
CA VAL A 116 1.39 10.51 9.15
C VAL A 116 1.59 9.19 9.87
N GLN A 117 0.52 8.42 9.96
CA GLN A 117 0.53 7.09 10.55
C GLN A 117 -0.11 6.13 9.55
N LEU A 118 0.60 5.07 9.25
CA LEU A 118 0.16 4.04 8.30
C LEU A 118 0.07 2.70 9.02
N GLN A 119 -1.00 1.96 8.76
CA GLN A 119 -1.17 0.62 9.27
C GLN A 119 -1.26 -0.37 8.12
N ALA A 120 -0.49 -1.46 8.19
CA ALA A 120 -0.46 -2.49 7.18
C ALA A 120 -0.90 -3.83 7.76
N ASP A 121 -1.40 -4.71 6.89
CA ASP A 121 -1.63 -6.10 7.25
C ASP A 121 -0.26 -6.81 7.29
N PRO A 122 0.15 -7.38 8.44
CA PRO A 122 1.45 -8.05 8.54
C PRO A 122 1.64 -9.16 7.50
N ARG A 123 0.56 -9.79 7.07
CA ARG A 123 0.61 -10.86 6.07
C ARG A 123 0.99 -10.34 4.67
N LEU A 124 0.90 -9.03 4.46
CA LEU A 124 1.27 -8.39 3.19
C LEU A 124 2.63 -7.69 3.25
N PHE A 125 3.42 -7.89 4.32
CA PHE A 125 4.68 -7.15 4.48
C PHE A 125 5.65 -7.36 3.33
N GLU A 126 5.59 -8.46 2.61
CA GLU A 126 6.45 -8.60 1.43
C GLU A 126 6.10 -7.60 0.33
N LEU A 127 4.84 -7.13 0.26
CA LEU A 127 4.45 -6.06 -0.66
C LEU A 127 5.00 -4.71 -0.22
N TYR A 128 5.34 -4.58 1.06
CA TYR A 128 5.89 -3.35 1.62
C TYR A 128 7.42 -3.34 1.62
N GLN A 129 8.05 -4.40 1.16
CA GLN A 129 9.47 -4.40 0.86
C GLN A 129 9.65 -3.82 -0.53
N PHE A 130 10.62 -2.92 -0.67
CA PHE A 130 10.86 -2.31 -1.96
C PHE A 130 11.44 -3.35 -2.92
N ASP A 131 10.56 -3.94 -3.72
CA ASP A 131 10.91 -4.87 -4.78
C ASP A 131 10.26 -4.38 -6.07
N ARG A 132 11.10 -4.01 -7.02
CA ARG A 132 10.65 -3.51 -8.32
C ARG A 132 9.74 -4.50 -9.03
N LYS A 133 9.97 -5.79 -8.87
CA LYS A 133 9.14 -6.82 -9.50
C LYS A 133 7.71 -6.80 -8.96
N VAL A 134 7.55 -6.63 -7.65
CA VAL A 134 6.24 -6.54 -7.02
C VAL A 134 5.50 -5.29 -7.52
N LEU A 135 6.20 -4.16 -7.59
CA LEU A 135 5.60 -2.93 -8.09
C LEU A 135 5.14 -3.07 -9.54
N LEU A 136 5.96 -3.71 -10.38
CA LEU A 136 5.61 -3.96 -11.78
C LEU A 136 4.40 -4.89 -11.91
N GLN A 137 4.30 -5.90 -11.05
CA GLN A 137 3.14 -6.80 -11.03
C GLN A 137 1.86 -6.06 -10.65
N LEU A 138 1.91 -5.19 -9.64
CA LEU A 138 0.77 -4.37 -9.25
C LEU A 138 0.36 -3.43 -10.38
N LYS A 139 1.33 -2.84 -11.06
CA LYS A 139 1.08 -1.98 -12.21
C LYS A 139 0.38 -2.74 -13.34
N ALA A 140 0.83 -3.94 -13.64
CA ALA A 140 0.24 -4.77 -14.70
C ALA A 140 -1.23 -5.12 -14.43
N ILE A 141 -1.59 -5.35 -13.17
CA ILE A 141 -2.96 -5.69 -12.79
C ILE A 141 -3.90 -4.49 -12.94
N ASN A 142 -3.39 -3.29 -12.63
CA ASN A 142 -4.19 -2.07 -12.67
C ASN A 142 -4.14 -1.33 -14.02
N ALA A 143 -3.40 -1.84 -14.96
CA ALA A 143 -3.25 -1.24 -16.28
C ALA A 143 -4.49 -1.56 -17.20
#